data_abea1c5998ed12e932454473cec5fb57
#
_entry.id   abea1c5998ed12e932454473cec5fb57
#
_cell.length_a   1.000
_cell.length_b   1.000
_cell.length_c   1.000
_cell.angle_alpha   90.00
_cell.angle_beta   90.00
_cell.angle_gamma   90.00
#
_symmetry.space_group_name_H-M   'P 1'
#
loop_
_entity.id
_entity.type
_entity.pdbx_description
1 polymer ?
#
loop_
_entity_poly.entity_id
_entity_poly.type
_entity_poly.pdbx_seq_one_letter_code
_entity_poly.pdbx_strand_id
1 'polypeptide(L)'
;MAERIIMGIDPGTIVMGYGIIEARGQEARLLALGVISISKYEDHYLRLKRIFERVQGLIDEFHPDELAIEAPFFGKNVQSMLKLGRAQGVAMAAALTRDIPITEYVPMRIKQAITGHGGASKEQVAGMVQRYLKIPQEQMPRELDATDGLAAALCHHFLTSSPLRSASAGATKNWADFVKQNPSRIKGLKK
;
A
#
# COMPACT_ATOMS: atom_id res chain seq x y z
N MET A 1 20.43 -8.01 -1.66
CA MET A 1 19.22 -7.73 -0.87
C MET A 1 18.19 -8.79 -1.22
N ALA A 2 17.42 -9.25 -0.24
CA ALA A 2 16.39 -10.25 -0.50
C ALA A 2 15.33 -9.69 -1.46
N GLU A 3 14.86 -10.51 -2.36
CA GLU A 3 13.70 -10.29 -3.20
C GLU A 3 12.45 -10.52 -2.35
N ARG A 4 11.42 -9.69 -2.53
CA ARG A 4 10.15 -9.82 -1.82
C ARG A 4 8.99 -9.39 -2.71
N ILE A 5 7.88 -10.08 -2.57
CA ILE A 5 6.65 -9.79 -3.29
C ILE A 5 5.71 -9.02 -2.38
N ILE A 6 5.26 -7.87 -2.84
CA ILE A 6 4.36 -6.99 -2.09
C ILE A 6 3.03 -6.92 -2.83
N MET A 7 1.96 -7.29 -2.16
CA MET A 7 0.59 -7.11 -2.63
C MET A 7 0.03 -5.80 -2.08
N GLY A 8 -0.56 -4.99 -2.93
CA GLY A 8 -1.28 -3.78 -2.53
C GLY A 8 -2.76 -3.90 -2.82
N ILE A 9 -3.61 -3.42 -1.91
CA ILE A 9 -5.07 -3.41 -2.05
C ILE A 9 -5.61 -2.02 -1.75
N ASP A 10 -6.49 -1.52 -2.64
CA ASP A 10 -7.42 -0.42 -2.39
C ASP A 10 -8.83 -1.00 -2.17
N PRO A 11 -9.34 -1.02 -0.92
CA PRO A 11 -10.63 -1.62 -0.61
C PRO A 11 -11.79 -0.86 -1.24
N GLY A 12 -12.74 -1.59 -1.83
CA GLY A 12 -13.96 -1.03 -2.38
C GLY A 12 -15.18 -1.90 -2.14
N THR A 13 -16.37 -1.31 -2.24
CA THR A 13 -17.67 -2.01 -2.04
C THR A 13 -18.34 -2.40 -3.36
N ILE A 14 -17.82 -1.94 -4.49
CA ILE A 14 -18.30 -2.21 -5.85
C ILE A 14 -17.14 -2.77 -6.67
N VAL A 15 -15.99 -2.14 -6.55
CA VAL A 15 -14.73 -2.52 -7.18
C VAL A 15 -13.65 -2.41 -6.12
N MET A 16 -12.75 -3.39 -6.06
CA MET A 16 -11.56 -3.38 -5.20
C MET A 16 -10.34 -3.46 -6.11
N GLY A 17 -9.44 -2.48 -6.00
CA GLY A 17 -8.20 -2.46 -6.76
C GLY A 17 -7.13 -3.33 -6.11
N TYR A 18 -6.29 -3.96 -6.93
CA TYR A 18 -5.10 -4.65 -6.45
C TYR A 18 -3.90 -4.45 -7.38
N GLY A 19 -2.72 -4.49 -6.80
CA GLY A 19 -1.46 -4.49 -7.52
C GLY A 19 -0.42 -5.34 -6.80
N ILE A 20 0.40 -6.07 -7.56
CA ILE A 20 1.43 -6.95 -7.03
C ILE A 20 2.74 -6.59 -7.69
N ILE A 21 3.76 -6.36 -6.88
CA ILE A 21 5.11 -6.02 -7.33
C ILE A 21 6.14 -6.97 -6.71
N GLU A 22 7.17 -7.24 -7.49
CA GLU A 22 8.41 -7.82 -7.01
C GLU A 22 9.39 -6.69 -6.70
N ALA A 23 9.88 -6.62 -5.48
CA ALA A 23 10.80 -5.59 -5.00
C ALA A 23 12.19 -6.17 -4.76
N ARG A 24 13.22 -5.53 -5.33
CA ARG A 24 14.61 -5.91 -5.18
C ARG A 24 15.47 -4.69 -4.89
N GLY A 25 15.81 -4.48 -3.65
CA GLY A 25 16.52 -3.26 -3.21
C GLY A 25 15.68 -2.01 -3.39
N GLN A 26 16.09 -1.09 -4.26
CA GLN A 26 15.36 0.13 -4.60
C GLN A 26 14.47 -0.03 -5.83
N GLU A 27 14.62 -1.12 -6.56
CA GLU A 27 13.86 -1.37 -7.78
C GLU A 27 12.59 -2.18 -7.47
N ALA A 28 11.57 -1.96 -8.29
CA ALA A 28 10.36 -2.77 -8.28
C ALA A 28 9.91 -3.09 -9.70
N ARG A 29 9.35 -4.28 -9.87
CA ARG A 29 8.79 -4.77 -11.13
C ARG A 29 7.32 -5.14 -10.92
N LEU A 30 6.48 -4.77 -11.88
CA LEU A 30 5.08 -5.19 -11.89
C LEU A 30 4.97 -6.69 -12.13
N LEU A 31 4.22 -7.40 -11.29
CA LEU A 31 3.80 -8.78 -11.52
C LEU A 31 2.36 -8.86 -12.00
N ALA A 32 1.45 -8.16 -11.33
CA ALA A 32 0.04 -8.12 -11.68
C ALA A 32 -0.61 -6.82 -11.20
N LEU A 33 -1.64 -6.37 -11.91
CA LEU A 33 -2.57 -5.34 -11.45
C LEU A 33 -3.95 -5.62 -12.01
N GLY A 34 -4.98 -5.15 -11.32
CA GLY A 34 -6.34 -5.33 -11.79
C GLY A 34 -7.38 -4.94 -10.75
N VAL A 35 -8.61 -5.32 -11.03
CA VAL A 35 -9.74 -5.08 -10.14
C VAL A 35 -10.49 -6.36 -9.81
N ILE A 36 -11.02 -6.42 -8.60
CA ILE A 36 -11.98 -7.42 -8.18
C ILE A 36 -13.37 -6.77 -8.31
N SER A 37 -14.06 -7.07 -9.40
CA SER A 37 -15.42 -6.57 -9.62
C SER A 37 -16.44 -7.38 -8.80
N ILE A 38 -17.20 -6.67 -7.96
CA ILE A 38 -18.21 -7.24 -7.07
C ILE A 38 -19.60 -6.60 -7.28
N SER A 39 -19.71 -5.67 -8.24
CA SER A 39 -20.96 -4.95 -8.56
C SER A 39 -22.11 -5.85 -8.94
N LYS A 40 -21.83 -6.98 -9.63
CA LYS A 40 -22.84 -7.93 -10.10
C LYS A 40 -23.53 -8.73 -8.99
N TYR A 41 -23.03 -8.68 -7.78
CA TYR A 41 -23.65 -9.37 -6.66
C TYR A 41 -24.55 -8.39 -5.90
N GLU A 42 -25.86 -8.68 -5.83
CA GLU A 42 -26.82 -7.85 -5.09
C GLU A 42 -26.63 -8.01 -3.58
N ASP A 43 -26.43 -9.25 -3.13
CA ASP A 43 -26.22 -9.59 -1.73
C ASP A 43 -24.83 -9.14 -1.25
N HIS A 44 -24.82 -8.45 -0.11
CA HIS A 44 -23.58 -7.93 0.49
C HIS A 44 -22.64 -9.06 0.96
N TYR A 45 -23.19 -10.15 1.48
CA TYR A 45 -22.37 -11.26 1.96
C TYR A 45 -21.72 -12.03 0.82
N LEU A 46 -22.40 -12.16 -0.32
CA LEU A 46 -21.82 -12.72 -1.55
C LEU A 46 -20.67 -11.84 -2.09
N ARG A 47 -20.77 -10.52 -1.94
CA ARG A 47 -19.65 -9.61 -2.25
C ARG A 47 -18.43 -9.88 -1.36
N LEU A 48 -18.65 -10.02 -0.05
CA LEU A 48 -17.58 -10.32 0.90
C LEU A 48 -16.95 -11.69 0.60
N LYS A 49 -17.76 -12.70 0.34
CA LYS A 49 -17.27 -14.03 -0.08
C LYS A 49 -16.39 -13.90 -1.34
N ARG A 50 -16.83 -13.14 -2.34
CA ARG A 50 -16.08 -12.96 -3.58
C ARG A 50 -14.73 -12.25 -3.35
N ILE A 51 -14.71 -11.25 -2.47
CA ILE A 51 -13.45 -10.59 -2.07
C ILE A 51 -12.49 -11.61 -1.48
N PHE A 52 -12.96 -12.39 -0.49
CA PHE A 52 -12.15 -13.40 0.18
C PHE A 52 -11.54 -14.40 -0.81
N GLU A 53 -12.39 -15.02 -1.65
CA GLU A 53 -11.95 -16.02 -2.64
C GLU A 53 -10.93 -15.44 -3.64
N ARG A 54 -11.15 -14.21 -4.11
CA ARG A 54 -10.23 -13.60 -5.08
C ARG A 54 -8.92 -13.19 -4.46
N VAL A 55 -8.93 -12.63 -3.25
CA VAL A 55 -7.70 -12.26 -2.54
C VAL A 55 -6.91 -13.54 -2.21
N GLN A 56 -7.55 -14.60 -1.74
CA GLN A 56 -6.86 -15.89 -1.54
C GLN A 56 -6.27 -16.44 -2.84
N GLY A 57 -7.03 -16.41 -3.94
CA GLY A 57 -6.53 -16.86 -5.23
C GLY A 57 -5.28 -16.09 -5.70
N LEU A 58 -5.25 -14.76 -5.48
CA LEU A 58 -4.07 -13.94 -5.79
C LEU A 58 -2.88 -14.28 -4.85
N ILE A 59 -3.16 -14.52 -3.58
CA ILE A 59 -2.14 -14.93 -2.61
C ILE A 59 -1.55 -16.30 -2.98
N ASP A 60 -2.40 -17.26 -3.33
CA ASP A 60 -1.97 -18.61 -3.70
C ASP A 60 -1.25 -18.64 -5.06
N GLU A 61 -1.47 -17.66 -5.95
CA GLU A 61 -0.81 -17.53 -7.25
C GLU A 61 0.55 -16.82 -7.15
N PHE A 62 0.62 -15.72 -6.40
CA PHE A 62 1.80 -14.85 -6.38
C PHE A 62 2.66 -14.99 -5.12
N HIS A 63 2.17 -15.66 -4.07
CA HIS A 63 2.87 -15.87 -2.79
C HIS A 63 3.48 -14.58 -2.20
N PRO A 64 2.68 -13.51 -1.98
CA PRO A 64 3.22 -12.26 -1.46
C PRO A 64 3.77 -12.42 -0.04
N ASP A 65 4.90 -11.77 0.22
CA ASP A 65 5.54 -11.72 1.54
C ASP A 65 4.87 -10.70 2.47
N GLU A 66 4.25 -9.66 1.88
CA GLU A 66 3.69 -8.51 2.61
C GLU A 66 2.42 -8.00 1.91
N LEU A 67 1.43 -7.58 2.71
CA LEU A 67 0.23 -6.90 2.23
C LEU A 67 0.24 -5.43 2.67
N ALA A 68 0.15 -4.52 1.71
CA ALA A 68 -0.12 -3.11 1.90
C ALA A 68 -1.58 -2.81 1.56
N ILE A 69 -2.35 -2.23 2.48
CA ILE A 69 -3.76 -1.96 2.23
C ILE A 69 -4.09 -0.50 2.53
N GLU A 70 -4.91 0.13 1.67
CA GLU A 70 -5.37 1.48 1.95
C GLU A 70 -6.36 1.47 3.11
N ALA A 71 -6.12 2.36 4.09
CA ALA A 71 -7.03 2.54 5.22
C ALA A 71 -8.29 3.31 4.79
N PRO A 72 -9.48 2.92 5.25
CA PRO A 72 -10.71 3.62 4.93
C PRO A 72 -10.64 5.08 5.41
N PHE A 73 -11.02 5.99 4.53
CA PHE A 73 -11.12 7.40 4.89
C PHE A 73 -12.48 7.70 5.54
N PHE A 74 -12.48 8.51 6.59
CA PHE A 74 -13.71 8.90 7.28
C PHE A 74 -14.60 9.75 6.37
N GLY A 75 -15.68 9.16 5.86
CA GLY A 75 -16.71 9.81 5.05
C GLY A 75 -17.92 10.21 5.88
N LYS A 76 -18.78 11.07 5.31
CA LYS A 76 -20.04 11.50 5.96
C LYS A 76 -21.08 10.38 6.05
N ASN A 77 -21.01 9.37 5.20
CA ASN A 77 -21.97 8.27 5.14
C ASN A 77 -21.47 7.06 5.94
N VAL A 78 -21.99 6.92 7.16
CA VAL A 78 -21.64 5.83 8.09
C VAL A 78 -21.92 4.44 7.50
N GLN A 79 -23.02 4.25 6.74
CA GLN A 79 -23.36 2.96 6.16
C GLN A 79 -22.33 2.54 5.07
N SER A 80 -21.89 3.47 4.27
CA SER A 80 -20.83 3.22 3.29
C SER A 80 -19.51 2.90 3.97
N MET A 81 -19.18 3.59 5.05
CA MET A 81 -17.99 3.33 5.85
C MET A 81 -17.99 1.92 6.46
N LEU A 82 -19.12 1.49 7.04
CA LEU A 82 -19.26 0.14 7.59
C LEU A 82 -19.10 -0.94 6.51
N LYS A 83 -19.69 -0.73 5.33
CA LYS A 83 -19.51 -1.67 4.21
C LYS A 83 -18.06 -1.73 3.74
N LEU A 84 -17.38 -0.58 3.65
CA LEU A 84 -15.99 -0.49 3.25
C LEU A 84 -15.07 -1.18 4.26
N GLY A 85 -15.25 -0.93 5.56
CA GLY A 85 -14.50 -1.60 6.62
C GLY A 85 -14.70 -3.12 6.64
N ARG A 86 -15.91 -3.62 6.32
CA ARG A 86 -16.15 -5.06 6.16
C ARG A 86 -15.38 -5.63 4.96
N ALA A 87 -15.39 -4.93 3.82
CA ALA A 87 -14.66 -5.35 2.63
C ALA A 87 -13.14 -5.40 2.89
N GLN A 88 -12.60 -4.36 3.54
CA GLN A 88 -11.20 -4.32 3.97
C GLN A 88 -10.88 -5.46 4.93
N GLY A 89 -11.67 -5.64 5.99
CA GLY A 89 -11.46 -6.70 6.99
C GLY A 89 -11.45 -8.10 6.39
N VAL A 90 -12.27 -8.34 5.38
CA VAL A 90 -12.29 -9.62 4.66
C VAL A 90 -11.03 -9.84 3.82
N ALA A 91 -10.52 -8.80 3.14
CA ALA A 91 -9.25 -8.85 2.43
C ALA A 91 -8.07 -9.12 3.40
N MET A 92 -8.07 -8.45 4.56
CA MET A 92 -7.08 -8.68 5.61
C MET A 92 -7.18 -10.11 6.17
N ALA A 93 -8.39 -10.60 6.43
CA ALA A 93 -8.59 -11.97 6.91
C ALA A 93 -8.05 -13.01 5.92
N ALA A 94 -8.23 -12.80 4.61
CA ALA A 94 -7.66 -13.68 3.58
C ALA A 94 -6.11 -13.72 3.67
N ALA A 95 -5.45 -12.57 3.86
CA ALA A 95 -3.99 -12.51 4.04
C ALA A 95 -3.53 -13.20 5.33
N LEU A 96 -4.25 -12.98 6.43
CA LEU A 96 -3.94 -13.58 7.73
C LEU A 96 -4.06 -15.11 7.74
N THR A 97 -4.89 -15.71 6.87
CA THR A 97 -4.94 -17.19 6.73
C THR A 97 -3.64 -17.79 6.17
N ARG A 98 -2.72 -16.98 5.70
CA ARG A 98 -1.39 -17.36 5.18
C ARG A 98 -0.26 -16.68 5.96
N ASP A 99 -0.56 -16.15 7.16
CA ASP A 99 0.40 -15.46 8.04
C ASP A 99 1.12 -14.27 7.37
N ILE A 100 0.50 -13.65 6.34
CA ILE A 100 1.06 -12.51 5.63
C ILE A 100 0.93 -11.26 6.51
N PRO A 101 2.05 -10.56 6.84
CA PRO A 101 2.02 -9.33 7.59
C PRO A 101 1.34 -8.21 6.80
N ILE A 102 0.52 -7.41 7.51
CA ILE A 102 -0.31 -6.37 6.92
C ILE A 102 0.16 -5.00 7.42
N THR A 103 0.25 -4.04 6.49
CA THR A 103 0.48 -2.63 6.81
C THR A 103 -0.59 -1.76 6.18
N GLU A 104 -1.24 -0.92 7.00
CA GLU A 104 -2.26 0.01 6.54
C GLU A 104 -1.66 1.39 6.24
N TYR A 105 -2.12 2.03 5.18
CA TYR A 105 -1.72 3.37 4.78
C TYR A 105 -2.93 4.26 4.52
N VAL A 106 -2.96 5.45 5.13
CA VAL A 106 -3.98 6.44 4.80
C VAL A 106 -3.78 6.98 3.37
N PRO A 107 -4.85 7.33 2.63
CA PRO A 107 -4.78 7.78 1.23
C PRO A 107 -3.77 8.90 1.00
N MET A 108 -3.73 9.88 1.88
CA MET A 108 -2.78 11.00 1.80
C MET A 108 -1.32 10.54 1.86
N ARG A 109 -1.01 9.50 2.65
CA ARG A 109 0.34 8.95 2.76
C ARG A 109 0.77 8.23 1.49
N ILE A 110 -0.15 7.46 0.87
CA ILE A 110 0.08 6.80 -0.41
C ILE A 110 0.40 7.85 -1.47
N LYS A 111 -0.47 8.85 -1.62
CA LYS A 111 -0.27 9.96 -2.58
C LYS A 111 1.07 10.67 -2.38
N GLN A 112 1.41 11.01 -1.14
CA GLN A 112 2.67 11.67 -0.81
C GLN A 112 3.88 10.80 -1.13
N ALA A 113 3.83 9.48 -0.86
CA ALA A 113 4.93 8.56 -1.15
C ALA A 113 5.19 8.44 -2.67
N ILE A 114 4.12 8.44 -3.48
CA ILE A 114 4.20 8.25 -4.94
C ILE A 114 4.55 9.56 -5.67
N THR A 115 3.91 10.68 -5.30
CA THR A 115 3.99 11.94 -6.06
C THR A 115 4.75 13.05 -5.35
N GLY A 116 5.11 12.86 -4.07
CA GLY A 116 5.64 13.91 -3.20
C GLY A 116 4.57 14.86 -2.66
N HIS A 117 3.29 14.74 -3.05
CA HIS A 117 2.20 15.62 -2.66
C HIS A 117 0.96 14.83 -2.22
N GLY A 118 0.54 14.97 -0.94
CA GLY A 118 -0.61 14.23 -0.38
C GLY A 118 -1.97 14.59 -0.98
N GLY A 119 -2.09 15.73 -1.67
CA GLY A 119 -3.30 16.19 -2.37
C GLY A 119 -3.35 15.83 -3.86
N ALA A 120 -2.45 14.98 -4.36
CA ALA A 120 -2.41 14.58 -5.76
C ALA A 120 -3.72 13.92 -6.22
N SER A 121 -4.09 14.14 -7.50
CA SER A 121 -5.24 13.45 -8.12
C SER A 121 -4.92 11.97 -8.40
N LYS A 122 -5.96 11.17 -8.65
CA LYS A 122 -5.78 9.75 -9.04
C LYS A 122 -4.97 9.62 -10.33
N GLU A 123 -5.21 10.49 -11.30
CA GLU A 123 -4.49 10.52 -12.58
C GLU A 123 -3.00 10.83 -12.39
N GLN A 124 -2.67 11.75 -11.49
CA GLN A 124 -1.28 12.06 -11.15
C GLN A 124 -0.59 10.87 -10.49
N VAL A 125 -1.27 10.18 -9.57
CA VAL A 125 -0.76 8.95 -8.95
C VAL A 125 -0.55 7.87 -10.01
N ALA A 126 -1.55 7.60 -10.85
CA ALA A 126 -1.47 6.61 -11.93
C ALA A 126 -0.30 6.89 -12.89
N GLY A 127 -0.11 8.15 -13.32
CA GLY A 127 1.00 8.54 -14.18
C GLY A 127 2.37 8.35 -13.53
N MET A 128 2.51 8.56 -12.22
CA MET A 128 3.76 8.32 -11.51
C MET A 128 4.03 6.82 -11.32
N VAL A 129 3.00 6.04 -10.97
CA VAL A 129 3.07 4.57 -10.89
C VAL A 129 3.52 3.98 -12.22
N GLN A 130 2.89 4.40 -13.31
CA GLN A 130 3.23 3.99 -14.68
C GLN A 130 4.71 4.24 -15.00
N ARG A 131 5.19 5.46 -14.73
CA ARG A 131 6.59 5.85 -14.99
C ARG A 131 7.57 5.05 -14.15
N TYR A 132 7.30 4.88 -12.87
CA TYR A 132 8.19 4.17 -11.97
C TYR A 132 8.35 2.70 -12.36
N LEU A 133 7.24 2.02 -12.64
CA LEU A 133 7.23 0.62 -13.03
C LEU A 133 7.44 0.41 -14.53
N LYS A 134 7.59 1.50 -15.31
CA LYS A 134 7.78 1.47 -16.78
C LYS A 134 6.70 0.67 -17.50
N ILE A 135 5.44 0.83 -17.06
CA ILE A 135 4.30 0.11 -17.63
C ILE A 135 3.98 0.73 -19.00
N PRO A 136 3.94 -0.05 -20.10
CA PRO A 136 3.51 0.44 -21.40
C PRO A 136 2.10 1.01 -21.36
N GLN A 137 1.84 2.05 -22.15
CA GLN A 137 0.53 2.75 -22.14
C GLN A 137 -0.63 1.80 -22.46
N GLU A 138 -0.42 0.84 -23.35
CA GLU A 138 -1.39 -0.16 -23.74
C GLU A 138 -1.71 -1.18 -22.64
N GLN A 139 -0.85 -1.32 -21.62
CA GLN A 139 -1.04 -2.19 -20.48
C GLN A 139 -1.63 -1.47 -19.26
N MET A 140 -1.77 -0.14 -19.35
CA MET A 140 -2.42 0.63 -18.28
C MET A 140 -3.92 0.33 -18.26
N PRO A 141 -4.48 -0.01 -17.08
CA PRO A 141 -5.92 -0.25 -16.95
C PRO A 141 -6.70 1.04 -17.20
N ARG A 142 -7.91 0.88 -17.75
CA ARG A 142 -8.85 1.99 -17.89
C ARG A 142 -9.42 2.43 -16.54
N GLU A 143 -9.57 1.48 -15.62
CA GLU A 143 -10.06 1.72 -14.26
C GLU A 143 -8.89 2.15 -13.35
N LEU A 144 -8.94 3.38 -12.84
CA LEU A 144 -7.92 3.93 -11.94
C LEU A 144 -7.82 3.16 -10.60
N ASP A 145 -8.89 2.50 -10.18
CA ASP A 145 -8.91 1.69 -8.95
C ASP A 145 -7.82 0.59 -8.96
N ALA A 146 -7.50 0.02 -10.13
CA ALA A 146 -6.39 -0.93 -10.25
C ALA A 146 -5.04 -0.29 -9.93
N THR A 147 -4.85 0.98 -10.32
CA THR A 147 -3.62 1.72 -10.03
C THR A 147 -3.55 2.19 -8.59
N ASP A 148 -4.68 2.38 -7.90
CA ASP A 148 -4.71 2.74 -6.48
C ASP A 148 -4.19 1.57 -5.61
N GLY A 149 -4.60 0.32 -5.89
CA GLY A 149 -4.02 -0.85 -5.24
C GLY A 149 -2.52 -0.99 -5.49
N LEU A 150 -2.07 -0.75 -6.73
CA LEU A 150 -0.66 -0.79 -7.08
C LEU A 150 0.14 0.33 -6.39
N ALA A 151 -0.46 1.52 -6.21
CA ALA A 151 0.14 2.62 -5.46
C ALA A 151 0.34 2.28 -3.98
N ALA A 152 -0.58 1.50 -3.36
CA ALA A 152 -0.40 1.01 -1.99
C ALA A 152 0.83 0.09 -1.88
N ALA A 153 1.03 -0.84 -2.82
CA ALA A 153 2.22 -1.70 -2.85
C ALA A 153 3.51 -0.89 -3.00
N LEU A 154 3.55 0.08 -3.94
CA LEU A 154 4.71 0.96 -4.13
C LEU A 154 4.97 1.88 -2.93
N CYS A 155 3.94 2.41 -2.29
CA CYS A 155 4.08 3.18 -1.06
C CYS A 155 4.80 2.35 0.01
N HIS A 156 4.39 1.11 0.20
CA HIS A 156 5.02 0.18 1.14
C HIS A 156 6.48 -0.08 0.76
N HIS A 157 6.76 -0.35 -0.50
CA HIS A 157 8.11 -0.54 -1.02
C HIS A 157 9.01 0.67 -0.69
N PHE A 158 8.60 1.89 -1.02
CA PHE A 158 9.40 3.09 -0.78
C PHE A 158 9.69 3.33 0.71
N LEU A 159 8.68 3.10 1.56
CA LEU A 159 8.82 3.33 3.00
C LEU A 159 9.64 2.26 3.72
N THR A 160 9.67 1.03 3.21
CA THR A 160 10.41 -0.09 3.81
C THR A 160 11.81 -0.27 3.22
N SER A 161 12.06 0.18 1.99
CA SER A 161 13.36 0.11 1.31
C SER A 161 14.25 1.33 1.55
N SER A 162 13.76 2.37 2.25
CA SER A 162 14.55 3.57 2.53
C SER A 162 15.71 3.27 3.49
N PRO A 163 16.97 3.65 3.13
CA PRO A 163 18.15 3.46 3.99
C PRO A 163 18.05 4.14 5.35
N LEU A 164 17.22 5.19 5.46
CA LEU A 164 16.99 5.93 6.71
C LEU A 164 16.35 5.06 7.81
N ARG A 165 15.66 3.99 7.45
CA ARG A 165 15.06 3.07 8.43
C ARG A 165 16.06 2.07 9.02
N SER A 166 17.08 1.66 8.27
CA SER A 166 18.20 0.85 8.78
C SER A 166 19.11 1.65 9.70
N ALA A 167 19.20 2.98 9.50
CA ALA A 167 19.92 3.88 10.38
C ALA A 167 19.18 4.17 11.71
N SER A 168 17.84 4.02 11.74
CA SER A 168 17.03 4.28 12.94
C SER A 168 17.01 3.13 13.96
N ALA A 169 17.54 1.96 13.62
CA ALA A 169 17.78 0.89 14.60
C ALA A 169 18.85 1.26 15.68
N GLY A 170 19.62 2.35 15.42
CA GLY A 170 20.53 3.00 16.37
C GLY A 170 20.12 4.44 16.74
N ALA A 171 18.91 4.87 16.35
CA ALA A 171 18.49 6.24 16.60
C ALA A 171 18.21 6.49 18.09
N THR A 172 18.82 7.55 18.61
CA THR A 172 18.58 8.09 19.94
C THR A 172 17.08 8.26 20.19
N LYS A 173 16.56 7.67 21.29
CA LYS A 173 15.14 7.66 21.63
C LYS A 173 14.55 9.04 21.94
N ASN A 174 15.39 10.04 22.16
CA ASN A 174 15.00 11.41 22.43
C ASN A 174 16.10 12.42 22.05
N TRP A 175 15.74 13.71 22.04
CA TRP A 175 16.64 14.80 21.70
C TRP A 175 17.86 14.88 22.65
N ALA A 176 17.69 14.60 23.92
CA ALA A 176 18.77 14.64 24.91
C ALA A 176 19.86 13.60 24.61
N ASP A 177 19.50 12.40 24.16
CA ASP A 177 20.42 11.37 23.76
C ASP A 177 21.14 11.71 22.45
N PHE A 178 20.42 12.34 21.50
CA PHE A 178 21.04 12.87 20.29
C PHE A 178 22.12 13.92 20.57
N VAL A 179 21.82 14.85 21.49
CA VAL A 179 22.76 15.89 21.93
C VAL A 179 24.02 15.27 22.54
N LYS A 180 23.87 14.29 23.42
CA LYS A 180 25.00 13.59 24.06
C LYS A 180 25.90 12.86 23.06
N GLN A 181 25.30 12.26 22.05
CA GLN A 181 26.03 11.47 21.04
C GLN A 181 26.64 12.32 19.92
N ASN A 182 26.20 13.59 19.76
CA ASN A 182 26.65 14.47 18.70
C ASN A 182 27.08 15.87 19.22
N PRO A 183 28.00 15.96 20.18
CA PRO A 183 28.36 17.24 20.79
C PRO A 183 28.95 18.25 19.79
N SER A 184 29.64 17.75 18.75
CA SER A 184 30.24 18.59 17.70
C SER A 184 29.25 19.21 16.72
N ARG A 185 28.00 18.69 16.65
CA ARG A 185 26.96 19.21 15.75
C ARG A 185 26.12 20.33 16.34
N ILE A 186 26.28 20.61 17.63
CA ILE A 186 25.47 21.61 18.34
C ILE A 186 26.28 22.87 18.50
N LYS A 187 25.98 23.87 17.67
CA LYS A 187 26.53 25.21 17.83
C LYS A 187 25.84 25.89 19.02
N GLY A 188 26.59 26.22 20.09
CA GLY A 188 26.08 27.06 21.17
C GLY A 188 26.19 26.51 22.60
N LEU A 189 26.62 25.28 22.83
CA LEU A 189 27.03 24.82 24.17
C LEU A 189 28.48 25.24 24.42
N LYS A 190 28.69 26.53 24.72
CA LYS A 190 29.91 26.95 25.45
C LYS A 190 29.74 26.53 26.91
N LYS A 191 30.80 25.92 27.43
CA LYS A 191 30.97 25.61 28.87
C LYS A 191 30.77 26.85 29.73
#